data_e683504802c86250c4f5e3a25c69bdc5
#
_entry.id   e683504802c86250c4f5e3a25c69bdc5
#
_cell.length_a   1.000
_cell.length_b   1.000
_cell.length_c   1.000
_cell.angle_alpha   90.00
_cell.angle_beta   90.00
_cell.angle_gamma   90.00
#
_symmetry.space_group_name_H-M   'P 1'
#
loop_
_entity.id
_entity.type
_entity.pdbx_description
1 polymer ?
#
loop_
_entity_poly.entity_id
_entity_poly.type
_entity_poly.pdbx_seq_one_letter_code
_entity_poly.pdbx_strand_id
1 'polypeptide(L)'
;MGIVNYVDHASLNQIVASVESRLDEVGAEKGVTFDYADYYANAQADQSNLNQIGADLVADQVDVIVAVATPTAATMLAAVEDTDIPVVYSAVTDPVSAGFDGEEGITGTSDALNTEAIMNLITAINPDIDTIGLLYDLSQDASTQAIADAKAFCDSKGIKYIEKNGTTTAEVQMAAEALVAAGVKAVFTPTDNTVMTAELSIYETFTDAGVMHFTGADSFALNGAFVGYGVDYVQLGEATADMVVELLCEGKTTADLPYQTFDNGIVTINTESCEALGLDLDTVKEAFKPYCTEIVVVTTQENF
;
A
#
# COMPACT_ATOMS: atom_id res chain seq x y z
N MET A 1 1.46 24.26 -1.25
CA MET A 1 1.72 22.90 -1.81
C MET A 1 0.50 22.01 -1.62
N GLY A 2 0.22 21.09 -2.55
CA GLY A 2 -0.88 20.14 -2.43
C GLY A 2 -0.44 18.83 -1.75
N ILE A 3 -1.32 18.23 -0.93
CA ILE A 3 -1.18 16.85 -0.46
C ILE A 3 -2.47 16.12 -0.84
N VAL A 4 -2.38 15.10 -1.69
CA VAL A 4 -3.54 14.37 -2.20
C VAL A 4 -3.48 12.91 -1.75
N ASN A 5 -4.42 12.53 -0.89
CA ASN A 5 -4.59 11.14 -0.46
C ASN A 5 -5.60 10.43 -1.37
N TYR A 6 -5.33 9.17 -1.73
CA TYR A 6 -6.24 8.37 -2.55
C TYR A 6 -7.52 7.99 -1.80
N VAL A 7 -7.36 7.43 -0.60
CA VAL A 7 -8.46 6.94 0.25
C VAL A 7 -8.00 6.83 1.70
N ASP A 8 -8.93 6.90 2.64
CA ASP A 8 -8.64 6.70 4.06
C ASP A 8 -8.41 5.23 4.39
N HIS A 9 -7.20 4.90 4.78
CA HIS A 9 -6.84 3.69 5.52
C HIS A 9 -5.51 3.90 6.26
N ALA A 10 -5.21 3.05 7.24
CA ALA A 10 -4.13 3.27 8.20
C ALA A 10 -2.79 3.62 7.55
N SER A 11 -2.31 2.85 6.57
CA SER A 11 -1.00 3.08 5.94
C SER A 11 -0.95 4.42 5.21
N LEU A 12 -1.97 4.78 4.39
CA LEU A 12 -1.97 6.05 3.66
C LEU A 12 -2.14 7.25 4.60
N ASN A 13 -2.99 7.13 5.63
CA ASN A 13 -3.15 8.19 6.64
C ASN A 13 -1.85 8.39 7.44
N GLN A 14 -1.13 7.31 7.75
CA GLN A 14 0.17 7.37 8.39
C GLN A 14 1.21 8.09 7.53
N ILE A 15 1.23 7.84 6.21
CA ILE A 15 2.08 8.57 5.25
C ILE A 15 1.77 10.07 5.31
N VAL A 16 0.50 10.45 5.16
CA VAL A 16 0.09 11.86 5.17
C VAL A 16 0.52 12.54 6.46
N ALA A 17 0.22 11.95 7.61
CA ALA A 17 0.60 12.49 8.92
C ALA A 17 2.13 12.63 9.08
N SER A 18 2.90 11.68 8.54
CA SER A 18 4.36 11.70 8.60
C SER A 18 4.94 12.76 7.67
N VAL A 19 4.38 12.94 6.46
CA VAL A 19 4.73 14.03 5.55
C VAL A 19 4.50 15.38 6.23
N GLU A 20 3.31 15.62 6.78
CA GLU A 20 2.95 16.86 7.46
C GLU A 20 3.88 17.15 8.64
N SER A 21 4.06 16.16 9.52
CA SER A 21 4.93 16.28 10.71
C SER A 21 6.38 16.60 10.34
N ARG A 22 6.91 15.94 9.31
CA ARG A 22 8.29 16.14 8.87
C ARG A 22 8.47 17.51 8.21
N LEU A 23 7.50 17.97 7.41
CA LEU A 23 7.52 19.31 6.82
C LEU A 23 7.47 20.41 7.90
N ASP A 24 6.67 20.24 8.95
CA ASP A 24 6.60 21.16 10.07
C ASP A 24 7.93 21.21 10.84
N GLU A 25 8.55 20.05 11.12
CA GLU A 25 9.86 19.95 11.79
C GLU A 25 10.94 20.68 11.00
N VAL A 26 11.11 20.31 9.70
CA VAL A 26 12.14 20.91 8.85
C VAL A 26 11.86 22.39 8.57
N GLY A 27 10.57 22.75 8.44
CA GLY A 27 10.13 24.13 8.29
C GLY A 27 10.58 25.00 9.48
N ALA A 28 10.39 24.50 10.71
CA ALA A 28 10.86 25.18 11.91
C ALA A 28 12.37 25.32 11.96
N GLU A 29 13.13 24.30 11.54
CA GLU A 29 14.60 24.34 11.49
C GLU A 29 15.13 25.33 10.44
N LYS A 30 14.51 25.37 9.25
CA LYS A 30 14.94 26.21 8.13
C LYS A 30 14.34 27.64 8.19
N GLY A 31 13.37 27.90 9.07
CA GLY A 31 12.66 29.19 9.17
C GLY A 31 11.73 29.44 7.97
N VAL A 32 11.16 28.40 7.39
CA VAL A 32 10.17 28.44 6.30
C VAL A 32 8.85 27.81 6.77
N THR A 33 7.76 28.13 6.09
CA THR A 33 6.45 27.51 6.35
C THR A 33 6.01 26.79 5.09
N PHE A 34 5.68 25.51 5.21
CA PHE A 34 5.03 24.73 4.17
C PHE A 34 3.53 24.86 4.36
N ASP A 35 2.88 25.57 3.44
CA ASP A 35 1.41 25.77 3.48
C ASP A 35 0.73 24.64 2.72
N TYR A 36 0.27 23.63 3.44
CA TYR A 36 -0.45 22.45 2.92
C TYR A 36 -1.87 22.32 3.48
N ALA A 37 -2.19 22.95 4.62
CA ALA A 37 -3.45 22.72 5.32
C ALA A 37 -4.69 23.06 4.49
N ASP A 38 -4.64 24.14 3.69
CA ASP A 38 -5.72 24.53 2.80
C ASP A 38 -5.74 23.74 1.47
N TYR A 39 -4.71 22.92 1.22
CA TYR A 39 -4.49 22.19 -0.03
C TYR A 39 -4.41 20.67 0.17
N TYR A 40 -4.83 20.18 1.35
CA TYR A 40 -5.03 18.76 1.58
C TYR A 40 -6.37 18.31 0.97
N ALA A 41 -6.34 17.19 0.25
CA ALA A 41 -7.55 16.59 -0.29
C ALA A 41 -7.49 15.07 -0.26
N ASN A 42 -8.65 14.44 -0.05
CA ASN A 42 -8.83 13.00 -0.13
C ASN A 42 -9.80 12.68 -1.27
N ALA A 43 -9.37 11.85 -2.19
CA ALA A 43 -10.14 11.50 -3.38
C ALA A 43 -11.25 10.47 -3.11
N GLN A 44 -11.21 9.79 -1.97
CA GLN A 44 -12.17 8.75 -1.58
C GLN A 44 -12.28 7.61 -2.63
N ALA A 45 -11.15 7.22 -3.19
CA ALA A 45 -11.01 6.23 -4.26
C ALA A 45 -11.87 6.54 -5.52
N ASP A 46 -12.17 7.82 -5.77
CA ASP A 46 -12.98 8.27 -6.90
C ASP A 46 -12.14 9.03 -7.94
N GLN A 47 -12.11 8.52 -9.17
CA GLN A 47 -11.33 9.11 -10.27
C GLN A 47 -11.80 10.51 -10.64
N SER A 48 -13.11 10.80 -10.52
CA SER A 48 -13.64 12.13 -10.83
C SER A 48 -13.17 13.15 -9.79
N ASN A 49 -13.13 12.74 -8.52
CA ASN A 49 -12.57 13.57 -7.45
C ASN A 49 -11.07 13.82 -7.68
N LEU A 50 -10.28 12.79 -8.04
CA LEU A 50 -8.86 12.97 -8.36
C LEU A 50 -8.65 14.00 -9.48
N ASN A 51 -9.40 13.87 -10.56
CA ASN A 51 -9.31 14.81 -11.69
C ASN A 51 -9.67 16.25 -11.27
N GLN A 52 -10.71 16.42 -10.44
CA GLN A 52 -11.08 17.74 -9.95
C GLN A 52 -10.02 18.33 -9.01
N ILE A 53 -9.49 17.53 -8.07
CA ILE A 53 -8.44 17.96 -7.16
C ILE A 53 -7.20 18.41 -7.95
N GLY A 54 -6.77 17.62 -8.93
CA GLY A 54 -5.63 17.99 -9.78
C GLY A 54 -5.86 19.32 -10.52
N ALA A 55 -7.05 19.52 -11.10
CA ALA A 55 -7.39 20.77 -11.78
C ALA A 55 -7.40 21.97 -10.82
N ASP A 56 -7.92 21.82 -9.61
CA ASP A 56 -7.95 22.87 -8.60
C ASP A 56 -6.53 23.26 -8.14
N LEU A 57 -5.66 22.28 -7.84
CA LEU A 57 -4.26 22.53 -7.45
C LEU A 57 -3.46 23.23 -8.55
N VAL A 58 -3.68 22.87 -9.82
CA VAL A 58 -3.06 23.55 -10.97
C VAL A 58 -3.58 24.99 -11.10
N ALA A 59 -4.90 25.20 -10.93
CA ALA A 59 -5.48 26.54 -10.98
C ALA A 59 -4.96 27.46 -9.87
N ASP A 60 -4.72 26.91 -8.69
CA ASP A 60 -4.16 27.59 -7.53
C ASP A 60 -2.63 27.76 -7.61
N GLN A 61 -2.00 27.20 -8.65
CA GLN A 61 -0.55 27.29 -8.89
C GLN A 61 0.30 26.88 -7.68
N VAL A 62 0.00 25.72 -7.09
CA VAL A 62 0.80 25.19 -5.98
C VAL A 62 2.23 24.91 -6.43
N ASP A 63 3.20 25.02 -5.51
CA ASP A 63 4.63 24.87 -5.83
C ASP A 63 5.06 23.40 -6.02
N VAL A 64 4.30 22.44 -5.46
CA VAL A 64 4.55 21.00 -5.54
C VAL A 64 3.28 20.25 -5.15
N ILE A 65 3.11 19.04 -5.68
CA ILE A 65 2.03 18.12 -5.28
C ILE A 65 2.63 16.86 -4.69
N VAL A 66 2.28 16.52 -3.45
CA VAL A 66 2.50 15.19 -2.86
C VAL A 66 1.31 14.31 -3.22
N ALA A 67 1.58 13.22 -3.94
CA ALA A 67 0.56 12.31 -4.44
C ALA A 67 0.69 10.93 -3.76
N VAL A 68 -0.25 10.60 -2.87
CA VAL A 68 -0.21 9.36 -2.08
C VAL A 68 -0.99 8.26 -2.80
N ALA A 69 -0.33 7.14 -3.08
CA ALA A 69 -0.73 5.97 -3.85
C ALA A 69 -0.64 6.13 -5.40
N THR A 70 -0.47 5.01 -6.10
CA THR A 70 -0.26 4.95 -7.56
C THR A 70 -1.34 5.66 -8.38
N PRO A 71 -2.67 5.48 -8.12
CA PRO A 71 -3.70 6.16 -8.90
C PRO A 71 -3.64 7.68 -8.77
N THR A 72 -3.31 8.19 -7.56
CA THR A 72 -3.13 9.61 -7.31
C THR A 72 -1.94 10.15 -8.08
N ALA A 73 -0.79 9.46 -8.02
CA ALA A 73 0.42 9.87 -8.72
C ALA A 73 0.21 9.98 -10.23
N ALA A 74 -0.44 8.99 -10.83
CA ALA A 74 -0.76 8.99 -12.27
C ALA A 74 -1.68 10.16 -12.65
N THR A 75 -2.71 10.42 -11.84
CA THR A 75 -3.67 11.49 -12.13
C THR A 75 -3.04 12.87 -11.92
N MET A 76 -2.24 13.05 -10.87
CA MET A 76 -1.57 14.34 -10.64
C MET A 76 -0.52 14.63 -11.70
N LEU A 77 0.27 13.64 -12.13
CA LEU A 77 1.21 13.79 -13.24
C LEU A 77 0.50 14.24 -14.53
N ALA A 78 -0.62 13.62 -14.87
CA ALA A 78 -1.43 14.02 -16.02
C ALA A 78 -2.01 15.43 -15.87
N ALA A 79 -2.41 15.82 -14.66
CA ALA A 79 -2.97 17.16 -14.42
C ALA A 79 -1.94 18.28 -14.59
N VAL A 80 -0.65 18.02 -14.30
CA VAL A 80 0.43 19.02 -14.38
C VAL A 80 1.19 19.02 -15.71
N GLU A 81 0.80 18.20 -16.71
CA GLU A 81 1.52 18.00 -17.98
C GLU A 81 1.94 19.31 -18.68
N ASP A 82 1.10 20.33 -18.63
CA ASP A 82 1.36 21.65 -19.25
C ASP A 82 1.89 22.70 -18.26
N THR A 83 2.45 22.28 -17.11
CA THR A 83 2.93 23.16 -16.04
C THR A 83 4.35 22.79 -15.60
N ASP A 84 4.97 23.63 -14.78
CA ASP A 84 6.25 23.33 -14.14
C ASP A 84 6.09 22.79 -12.70
N ILE A 85 4.86 22.39 -12.30
CA ILE A 85 4.57 21.89 -10.94
C ILE A 85 5.10 20.46 -10.80
N PRO A 86 6.09 20.19 -9.93
CA PRO A 86 6.59 18.85 -9.72
C PRO A 86 5.61 18.01 -8.89
N VAL A 87 5.60 16.71 -9.15
CA VAL A 87 4.87 15.71 -8.37
C VAL A 87 5.86 14.86 -7.58
N VAL A 88 5.65 14.75 -6.27
CA VAL A 88 6.37 13.81 -5.40
C VAL A 88 5.39 12.74 -4.95
N TYR A 89 5.50 11.56 -5.51
CA TYR A 89 4.63 10.47 -5.09
C TYR A 89 5.09 9.79 -3.80
N SER A 90 4.15 9.19 -3.10
CA SER A 90 4.39 8.38 -1.91
C SER A 90 3.64 7.06 -2.03
N ALA A 91 4.29 5.94 -1.72
CA ALA A 91 3.73 4.60 -1.83
C ALA A 91 3.23 4.26 -3.26
N VAL A 92 4.12 4.42 -4.24
CA VAL A 92 3.93 3.82 -5.57
C VAL A 92 4.62 2.48 -5.59
N THR A 93 3.86 1.40 -5.72
CA THR A 93 4.37 0.04 -5.57
C THR A 93 5.35 -0.34 -6.67
N ASP A 94 5.07 0.03 -7.92
CA ASP A 94 5.97 -0.23 -9.07
C ASP A 94 6.10 1.02 -9.96
N PRO A 95 7.06 1.92 -9.64
CA PRO A 95 7.27 3.14 -10.43
C PRO A 95 7.68 2.87 -11.88
N VAL A 96 8.33 1.74 -12.15
CA VAL A 96 8.73 1.35 -13.52
C VAL A 96 7.50 0.97 -14.34
N SER A 97 6.65 0.09 -13.82
CA SER A 97 5.41 -0.33 -14.51
C SER A 97 4.42 0.82 -14.63
N ALA A 98 4.39 1.75 -13.67
CA ALA A 98 3.57 2.97 -13.72
C ALA A 98 4.10 4.00 -14.73
N GLY A 99 5.31 3.80 -15.28
CA GLY A 99 5.91 4.71 -16.26
C GLY A 99 6.53 5.97 -15.64
N PHE A 100 6.81 5.97 -14.32
CA PHE A 100 7.37 7.14 -13.63
C PHE A 100 8.90 7.12 -13.56
N ASP A 101 9.53 5.96 -13.77
CA ASP A 101 11.00 5.86 -13.77
C ASP A 101 11.59 6.56 -14.99
N GLY A 102 12.34 7.65 -14.72
CA GLY A 102 12.93 8.50 -15.74
C GLY A 102 11.97 9.49 -16.42
N GLU A 103 10.71 9.58 -15.96
CA GLU A 103 9.76 10.60 -16.42
C GLU A 103 10.09 11.95 -15.80
N GLU A 104 9.97 13.02 -16.62
CA GLU A 104 10.20 14.40 -16.17
C GLU A 104 9.06 14.89 -15.27
N GLY A 105 9.38 15.73 -14.29
CA GLY A 105 8.37 16.35 -13.40
C GLY A 105 7.87 15.47 -12.27
N ILE A 106 8.31 14.20 -12.17
CA ILE A 106 7.86 13.30 -11.12
C ILE A 106 9.01 12.54 -10.47
N THR A 107 8.92 12.33 -9.16
CA THR A 107 9.80 11.47 -8.34
C THR A 107 9.05 11.05 -7.08
N GLY A 108 9.66 10.26 -6.19
CA GLY A 108 9.00 9.91 -4.92
C GLY A 108 9.53 8.67 -4.24
N THR A 109 8.67 8.03 -3.47
CA THR A 109 8.99 6.87 -2.63
C THR A 109 8.12 5.67 -3.00
N SER A 110 8.76 4.50 -3.08
CA SER A 110 8.09 3.24 -3.46
C SER A 110 7.94 2.33 -2.25
N ASP A 111 6.76 1.72 -2.14
CA ASP A 111 6.44 0.63 -1.21
C ASP A 111 6.52 -0.74 -1.89
N ALA A 112 7.45 -0.91 -2.81
CA ALA A 112 7.65 -2.15 -3.58
C ALA A 112 7.48 -3.40 -2.71
N LEU A 113 6.67 -4.36 -3.16
CA LEU A 113 6.30 -5.52 -2.37
C LEU A 113 7.25 -6.69 -2.58
N ASN A 114 7.71 -7.32 -1.50
CA ASN A 114 8.43 -8.59 -1.55
C ASN A 114 7.45 -9.77 -1.56
N THR A 115 6.81 -10.00 -2.70
CA THR A 115 5.80 -11.06 -2.87
C THR A 115 6.37 -12.44 -2.56
N GLU A 116 7.63 -12.72 -2.92
CA GLU A 116 8.26 -14.01 -2.62
C GLU A 116 8.33 -14.28 -1.11
N ALA A 117 8.65 -13.27 -0.32
CA ALA A 117 8.67 -13.40 1.14
C ALA A 117 7.28 -13.73 1.68
N ILE A 118 6.24 -13.03 1.23
CA ILE A 118 4.85 -13.29 1.66
C ILE A 118 4.42 -14.72 1.30
N MET A 119 4.69 -15.16 0.08
CA MET A 119 4.36 -16.52 -0.35
C MET A 119 5.15 -17.57 0.46
N ASN A 120 6.37 -17.25 0.88
CA ASN A 120 7.13 -18.10 1.80
C ASN A 120 6.54 -18.14 3.22
N LEU A 121 5.94 -17.04 3.74
CA LEU A 121 5.19 -17.07 5.00
C LEU A 121 4.02 -18.06 4.94
N ILE A 122 3.27 -18.07 3.83
CA ILE A 122 2.15 -19.00 3.61
C ILE A 122 2.64 -20.45 3.69
N THR A 123 3.71 -20.77 2.97
CA THR A 123 4.27 -22.14 2.94
C THR A 123 5.01 -22.52 4.23
N ALA A 124 5.52 -21.56 4.98
CA ALA A 124 6.16 -21.82 6.27
C ALA A 124 5.15 -22.25 7.35
N ILE A 125 3.95 -21.66 7.36
CA ILE A 125 2.90 -22.00 8.32
C ILE A 125 2.05 -23.19 7.84
N ASN A 126 1.92 -23.40 6.54
CA ASN A 126 1.22 -24.54 5.95
C ASN A 126 2.05 -25.19 4.84
N PRO A 127 3.03 -26.05 5.20
CA PRO A 127 3.93 -26.68 4.22
C PRO A 127 3.24 -27.60 3.20
N ASP A 128 2.06 -28.11 3.54
CA ASP A 128 1.28 -29.03 2.71
C ASP A 128 0.20 -28.31 1.88
N ILE A 129 0.27 -26.96 1.80
CA ILE A 129 -0.72 -26.19 1.02
C ILE A 129 -0.64 -26.56 -0.46
N ASP A 130 -1.78 -26.89 -1.04
CA ASP A 130 -1.89 -27.29 -2.45
C ASP A 130 -2.61 -26.27 -3.32
N THR A 131 -3.31 -25.32 -2.70
CA THR A 131 -4.10 -24.31 -3.42
C THR A 131 -4.16 -23.01 -2.61
N ILE A 132 -3.79 -21.90 -3.25
CA ILE A 132 -3.81 -20.54 -2.69
C ILE A 132 -4.84 -19.70 -3.46
N GLY A 133 -5.61 -18.89 -2.75
CA GLY A 133 -6.48 -17.87 -3.33
C GLY A 133 -5.69 -16.60 -3.64
N LEU A 134 -5.97 -15.96 -4.76
CA LEU A 134 -5.46 -14.64 -5.11
C LEU A 134 -6.65 -13.69 -5.20
N LEU A 135 -6.70 -12.69 -4.31
CA LEU A 135 -7.79 -11.73 -4.22
C LEU A 135 -7.24 -10.33 -4.52
N TYR A 136 -7.76 -9.67 -5.55
CA TYR A 136 -7.28 -8.36 -5.96
C TYR A 136 -8.26 -7.65 -6.89
N ASP A 137 -8.05 -6.36 -7.14
CA ASP A 137 -8.73 -5.56 -8.16
C ASP A 137 -7.86 -5.48 -9.41
N LEU A 138 -8.40 -5.92 -10.55
CA LEU A 138 -7.71 -5.88 -11.86
C LEU A 138 -7.42 -4.45 -12.35
N SER A 139 -8.09 -3.44 -11.83
CA SER A 139 -7.88 -2.04 -12.18
C SER A 139 -6.78 -1.35 -11.35
N GLN A 140 -6.25 -2.02 -10.32
CA GLN A 140 -5.17 -1.50 -9.49
C GLN A 140 -3.80 -1.92 -10.07
N ASP A 141 -3.07 -0.97 -10.64
CA ASP A 141 -1.73 -1.21 -11.20
C ASP A 141 -0.76 -1.79 -10.15
N ALA A 142 -0.88 -1.35 -8.89
CA ALA A 142 -0.11 -1.87 -7.77
C ALA A 142 -0.23 -3.39 -7.57
N SER A 143 -1.34 -4.00 -8.00
CA SER A 143 -1.56 -5.44 -7.88
C SER A 143 -0.91 -6.26 -8.99
N THR A 144 -0.64 -5.67 -10.15
CA THR A 144 -0.30 -6.41 -11.37
C THR A 144 0.96 -7.26 -11.23
N GLN A 145 2.09 -6.65 -10.85
CA GLN A 145 3.36 -7.38 -10.72
C GLN A 145 3.33 -8.37 -9.56
N ALA A 146 2.79 -7.98 -8.41
CA ALA A 146 2.70 -8.86 -7.24
C ALA A 146 1.87 -10.13 -7.50
N ILE A 147 0.78 -10.02 -8.26
CA ILE A 147 -0.02 -11.18 -8.67
C ILE A 147 0.73 -12.04 -9.68
N ALA A 148 1.48 -11.45 -10.61
CA ALA A 148 2.33 -12.22 -11.53
C ALA A 148 3.41 -13.00 -10.78
N ASP A 149 4.06 -12.38 -9.80
CA ASP A 149 5.08 -13.01 -8.97
C ASP A 149 4.51 -14.14 -8.09
N ALA A 150 3.33 -13.92 -7.50
CA ALA A 150 2.63 -14.95 -6.73
C ALA A 150 2.28 -16.18 -7.57
N LYS A 151 1.81 -15.98 -8.81
CA LYS A 151 1.58 -17.07 -9.78
C LYS A 151 2.86 -17.82 -10.12
N ALA A 152 3.93 -17.07 -10.43
CA ALA A 152 5.25 -17.67 -10.74
C ALA A 152 5.77 -18.49 -9.54
N PHE A 153 5.63 -17.99 -8.31
CA PHE A 153 5.96 -18.75 -7.10
C PHE A 153 5.14 -20.04 -7.01
N CYS A 154 3.82 -19.96 -7.17
CA CYS A 154 2.94 -21.13 -7.12
C CYS A 154 3.34 -22.17 -8.18
N ASP A 155 3.56 -21.73 -9.42
CA ASP A 155 3.98 -22.60 -10.53
C ASP A 155 5.32 -23.30 -10.22
N SER A 156 6.29 -22.58 -9.63
CA SER A 156 7.59 -23.12 -9.24
C SER A 156 7.53 -24.20 -8.16
N LYS A 157 6.51 -24.14 -7.29
CA LYS A 157 6.29 -25.06 -6.17
C LYS A 157 5.25 -26.14 -6.49
N GLY A 158 4.58 -26.07 -7.64
CA GLY A 158 3.48 -26.99 -7.99
C GLY A 158 2.21 -26.74 -7.16
N ILE A 159 2.05 -25.55 -6.61
CA ILE A 159 0.86 -25.10 -5.86
C ILE A 159 -0.15 -24.56 -6.87
N LYS A 160 -1.41 -24.94 -6.73
CA LYS A 160 -2.49 -24.37 -7.54
C LYS A 160 -2.91 -23.02 -7.01
N TYR A 161 -3.45 -22.16 -7.87
CA TYR A 161 -4.05 -20.91 -7.43
C TYR A 161 -5.46 -20.71 -8.04
N ILE A 162 -6.29 -19.98 -7.32
CA ILE A 162 -7.64 -19.60 -7.73
C ILE A 162 -7.74 -18.07 -7.60
N GLU A 163 -7.96 -17.41 -8.73
CA GLU A 163 -8.09 -15.95 -8.78
C GLU A 163 -9.56 -15.55 -8.60
N LYS A 164 -9.78 -14.53 -7.79
CA LYS A 164 -11.03 -13.80 -7.67
C LYS A 164 -10.76 -12.30 -7.63
N ASN A 165 -11.60 -11.55 -8.30
CA ASN A 165 -11.45 -10.12 -8.46
C ASN A 165 -12.71 -9.40 -8.02
N GLY A 166 -12.54 -8.18 -7.53
CA GLY A 166 -13.62 -7.26 -7.23
C GLY A 166 -13.13 -5.82 -7.38
N THR A 167 -13.94 -4.97 -7.99
CA THR A 167 -13.67 -3.53 -8.20
C THR A 167 -14.48 -2.65 -7.26
N THR A 168 -15.29 -3.25 -6.42
CA THR A 168 -16.09 -2.62 -5.37
C THR A 168 -16.08 -3.48 -4.11
N THR A 169 -16.33 -2.88 -2.94
CA THR A 169 -16.43 -3.62 -1.67
C THR A 169 -17.40 -4.82 -1.77
N ALA A 170 -18.54 -4.65 -2.41
CA ALA A 170 -19.52 -5.74 -2.56
C ALA A 170 -18.99 -6.88 -3.45
N GLU A 171 -18.26 -6.57 -4.52
CA GLU A 171 -17.65 -7.60 -5.37
C GLU A 171 -16.49 -8.29 -4.65
N VAL A 172 -15.70 -7.57 -3.85
CA VAL A 172 -14.64 -8.15 -3.01
C VAL A 172 -15.23 -9.13 -2.00
N GLN A 173 -16.35 -8.79 -1.34
CA GLN A 173 -17.06 -9.70 -0.44
C GLN A 173 -17.49 -10.99 -1.16
N MET A 174 -18.12 -10.88 -2.33
CA MET A 174 -18.50 -12.04 -3.13
C MET A 174 -17.28 -12.85 -3.59
N ALA A 175 -16.18 -12.21 -3.90
CA ALA A 175 -14.93 -12.86 -4.28
C ALA A 175 -14.31 -13.63 -3.09
N ALA A 176 -14.33 -13.07 -1.89
CA ALA A 176 -13.88 -13.74 -0.66
C ALA A 176 -14.73 -14.98 -0.35
N GLU A 177 -16.07 -14.87 -0.39
CA GLU A 177 -16.98 -16.01 -0.22
C GLU A 177 -16.73 -17.11 -1.26
N ALA A 178 -16.47 -16.72 -2.52
CA ALA A 178 -16.17 -17.66 -3.59
C ALA A 178 -14.84 -18.41 -3.38
N LEU A 179 -13.81 -17.74 -2.82
CA LEU A 179 -12.55 -18.39 -2.45
C LEU A 179 -12.73 -19.37 -1.29
N VAL A 180 -13.51 -19.00 -0.27
CA VAL A 180 -13.89 -19.90 0.84
C VAL A 180 -14.64 -21.12 0.30
N ALA A 181 -15.65 -20.92 -0.55
CA ALA A 181 -16.41 -22.01 -1.16
C ALA A 181 -15.56 -22.93 -2.06
N ALA A 182 -14.47 -22.39 -2.65
CA ALA A 182 -13.50 -23.19 -3.42
C ALA A 182 -12.57 -24.03 -2.52
N GLY A 183 -12.58 -23.81 -1.21
CA GLY A 183 -11.85 -24.62 -0.24
C GLY A 183 -10.38 -24.25 -0.10
N VAL A 184 -9.96 -23.04 -0.51
CA VAL A 184 -8.59 -22.54 -0.29
C VAL A 184 -8.28 -22.47 1.22
N LYS A 185 -7.01 -22.58 1.59
CA LYS A 185 -6.57 -22.51 2.99
C LYS A 185 -5.79 -21.24 3.31
N ALA A 186 -5.31 -20.57 2.29
CA ALA A 186 -4.72 -19.26 2.39
C ALA A 186 -5.14 -18.40 1.19
N VAL A 187 -5.21 -17.09 1.41
CA VAL A 187 -5.44 -16.07 0.39
C VAL A 187 -4.28 -15.08 0.44
N PHE A 188 -3.80 -14.67 -0.72
CA PHE A 188 -2.87 -13.56 -0.89
C PHE A 188 -3.58 -12.37 -1.54
N THR A 189 -3.39 -11.20 -0.96
CA THR A 189 -3.79 -9.90 -1.50
C THR A 189 -2.56 -8.97 -1.50
N PRO A 190 -2.21 -8.33 -2.62
CA PRO A 190 -1.12 -7.34 -2.66
C PRO A 190 -1.48 -6.01 -1.96
N THR A 191 -0.75 -4.93 -2.24
CA THR A 191 -1.07 -3.56 -1.80
C THR A 191 -2.26 -2.98 -2.57
N ASP A 192 -3.42 -3.61 -2.45
CA ASP A 192 -4.63 -3.31 -3.21
C ASP A 192 -5.60 -2.44 -2.40
N ASN A 193 -5.79 -1.19 -2.82
CA ASN A 193 -6.63 -0.24 -2.08
C ASN A 193 -8.12 -0.61 -2.08
N THR A 194 -8.63 -1.27 -3.13
CA THR A 194 -10.03 -1.71 -3.20
C THR A 194 -10.29 -2.82 -2.19
N VAL A 195 -9.41 -3.83 -2.14
CA VAL A 195 -9.52 -4.92 -1.16
C VAL A 195 -9.27 -4.39 0.25
N MET A 196 -8.30 -3.46 0.43
CA MET A 196 -8.03 -2.84 1.73
C MET A 196 -9.29 -2.17 2.31
N THR A 197 -10.00 -1.40 1.51
CA THR A 197 -11.24 -0.72 1.93
C THR A 197 -12.34 -1.71 2.32
N ALA A 198 -12.29 -2.93 1.77
CA ALA A 198 -13.25 -4.00 2.05
C ALA A 198 -12.85 -4.89 3.24
N GLU A 199 -11.60 -4.81 3.75
CA GLU A 199 -11.02 -5.80 4.67
C GLU A 199 -11.87 -6.03 5.92
N LEU A 200 -12.32 -4.96 6.61
CA LEU A 200 -13.22 -5.08 7.76
C LEU A 200 -14.52 -5.85 7.49
N SER A 201 -14.90 -5.99 6.23
CA SER A 201 -16.11 -6.71 5.83
C SER A 201 -15.86 -8.16 5.38
N ILE A 202 -14.59 -8.57 5.22
CA ILE A 202 -14.22 -9.90 4.70
C ILE A 202 -13.37 -10.73 5.67
N TYR A 203 -12.67 -10.13 6.64
CA TYR A 203 -11.75 -10.86 7.50
C TYR A 203 -12.43 -11.96 8.32
N GLU A 204 -13.65 -11.73 8.83
CA GLU A 204 -14.44 -12.75 9.55
C GLU A 204 -14.84 -13.89 8.61
N THR A 205 -15.17 -13.60 7.34
CA THR A 205 -15.48 -14.63 6.33
C THR A 205 -14.31 -15.59 6.16
N PHE A 206 -13.08 -15.09 6.19
CA PHE A 206 -11.88 -15.91 6.09
C PHE A 206 -11.58 -16.65 7.40
N THR A 207 -11.54 -15.95 8.54
CA THR A 207 -11.18 -16.54 9.84
C THR A 207 -12.17 -17.62 10.27
N ASP A 208 -13.49 -17.41 10.10
CA ASP A 208 -14.55 -18.39 10.40
C ASP A 208 -14.44 -19.65 9.55
N ALA A 209 -13.95 -19.51 8.32
CA ALA A 209 -13.71 -20.63 7.41
C ALA A 209 -12.33 -21.30 7.61
N GLY A 210 -11.52 -20.82 8.53
CA GLY A 210 -10.14 -21.29 8.75
C GLY A 210 -9.21 -20.99 7.57
N VAL A 211 -9.43 -19.88 6.87
CA VAL A 211 -8.63 -19.39 5.74
C VAL A 211 -7.70 -18.27 6.24
N MET A 212 -6.42 -18.43 6.06
CA MET A 212 -5.41 -17.44 6.44
C MET A 212 -5.32 -16.36 5.36
N HIS A 213 -5.50 -15.08 5.71
CA HIS A 213 -5.34 -13.96 4.79
C HIS A 213 -3.99 -13.29 4.97
N PHE A 214 -3.13 -13.34 3.93
CA PHE A 214 -1.80 -12.72 3.85
C PHE A 214 -1.85 -11.54 2.88
N THR A 215 -1.32 -10.41 3.30
CA THR A 215 -1.53 -9.16 2.59
C THR A 215 -0.27 -8.31 2.46
N GLY A 216 -0.29 -7.35 1.56
CA GLY A 216 0.85 -6.50 1.19
C GLY A 216 1.05 -5.25 2.04
N ALA A 217 0.30 -5.04 3.11
CA ALA A 217 0.48 -3.89 4.00
C ALA A 217 -0.01 -4.19 5.43
N ASP A 218 0.49 -3.44 6.40
CA ASP A 218 0.11 -3.56 7.81
C ASP A 218 -1.34 -3.16 8.08
N SER A 219 -1.88 -2.20 7.30
CA SER A 219 -3.25 -1.74 7.41
C SER A 219 -4.29 -2.86 7.26
N PHE A 220 -4.02 -3.86 6.44
CA PHE A 220 -4.88 -5.03 6.35
C PHE A 220 -4.93 -5.81 7.67
N ALA A 221 -3.78 -6.01 8.31
CA ALA A 221 -3.73 -6.69 9.61
C ALA A 221 -4.41 -5.86 10.70
N LEU A 222 -4.30 -4.53 10.65
CA LEU A 222 -5.06 -3.64 11.53
C LEU A 222 -6.58 -3.75 11.29
N ASN A 223 -7.02 -4.09 10.08
CA ASN A 223 -8.43 -4.31 9.75
C ASN A 223 -8.86 -5.79 9.81
N GLY A 224 -8.06 -6.66 10.43
CA GLY A 224 -8.46 -8.03 10.72
C GLY A 224 -7.83 -9.10 9.83
N ALA A 225 -7.09 -8.80 8.76
CA ALA A 225 -6.32 -9.81 8.05
C ALA A 225 -5.34 -10.51 9.00
N PHE A 226 -5.05 -11.79 8.77
CA PHE A 226 -4.13 -12.56 9.62
C PHE A 226 -2.73 -11.97 9.63
N VAL A 227 -2.21 -11.62 8.45
CA VAL A 227 -0.85 -11.09 8.28
C VAL A 227 -0.82 -9.96 7.27
N GLY A 228 -0.21 -8.83 7.67
CA GLY A 228 0.30 -7.80 6.78
C GLY A 228 1.82 -7.92 6.63
N TYR A 229 2.34 -7.59 5.45
CA TYR A 229 3.77 -7.58 5.17
C TYR A 229 4.11 -6.32 4.37
N GLY A 230 5.09 -5.54 4.79
CA GLY A 230 5.37 -4.29 4.09
C GLY A 230 6.57 -3.53 4.61
N VAL A 231 6.54 -2.24 4.38
CA VAL A 231 7.54 -1.24 4.75
C VAL A 231 7.10 -0.46 5.99
N ASP A 232 8.00 0.36 6.52
CA ASP A 232 7.64 1.38 7.52
C ASP A 232 7.06 2.62 6.80
N TYR A 233 5.76 2.80 6.91
CA TYR A 233 5.05 3.90 6.26
C TYR A 233 5.34 5.28 6.89
N VAL A 234 5.81 5.32 8.15
CA VAL A 234 6.30 6.56 8.77
C VAL A 234 7.59 7.01 8.08
N GLN A 235 8.58 6.13 7.97
CA GLN A 235 9.84 6.42 7.28
C GLN A 235 9.61 6.79 5.82
N LEU A 236 8.67 6.14 5.15
CA LEU A 236 8.32 6.42 3.76
C LEU A 236 7.74 7.84 3.62
N GLY A 237 6.84 8.25 4.51
CA GLY A 237 6.29 9.59 4.54
C GLY A 237 7.33 10.66 4.86
N GLU A 238 8.21 10.43 5.85
CA GLU A 238 9.32 11.33 6.17
C GLU A 238 10.26 11.53 4.98
N ALA A 239 10.64 10.47 4.28
CA ALA A 239 11.48 10.54 3.10
C ALA A 239 10.79 11.29 1.94
N THR A 240 9.48 11.13 1.78
CA THR A 240 8.69 11.90 0.80
C THR A 240 8.76 13.40 1.12
N ALA A 241 8.59 13.77 2.39
CA ALA A 241 8.72 15.17 2.84
C ALA A 241 10.13 15.73 2.62
N ASP A 242 11.17 14.94 2.91
CA ASP A 242 12.57 15.36 2.66
C ASP A 242 12.80 15.63 1.16
N MET A 243 12.24 14.84 0.24
CA MET A 243 12.30 15.11 -1.20
C MET A 243 11.60 16.43 -1.57
N VAL A 244 10.43 16.72 -0.97
CA VAL A 244 9.74 18.02 -1.14
C VAL A 244 10.65 19.19 -0.69
N VAL A 245 11.31 19.05 0.45
CA VAL A 245 12.25 20.06 0.98
C VAL A 245 13.42 20.26 0.04
N GLU A 246 13.98 19.19 -0.52
CA GLU A 246 15.09 19.28 -1.48
C GLU A 246 14.68 20.01 -2.77
N LEU A 247 13.45 19.78 -3.27
CA LEU A 247 12.91 20.51 -4.44
C LEU A 247 12.69 21.99 -4.12
N LEU A 248 11.96 22.30 -3.04
CA LEU A 248 11.53 23.68 -2.76
C LEU A 248 12.60 24.56 -2.12
N CYS A 249 13.50 23.98 -1.31
CA CYS A 249 14.44 24.74 -0.49
C CYS A 249 15.90 24.61 -0.94
N GLU A 250 16.27 23.55 -1.68
CA GLU A 250 17.66 23.28 -2.03
C GLU A 250 17.93 23.42 -3.53
N GLY A 251 16.90 23.73 -4.31
CA GLY A 251 17.00 24.00 -5.75
C GLY A 251 17.28 22.77 -6.60
N LYS A 252 16.98 21.57 -6.08
CA LYS A 252 17.01 20.33 -6.87
C LYS A 252 15.79 20.25 -7.79
N THR A 253 15.90 19.44 -8.81
CA THR A 253 14.81 19.06 -9.72
C THR A 253 14.43 17.59 -9.49
N THR A 254 13.30 17.15 -10.03
CA THR A 254 12.91 15.74 -9.98
C THR A 254 13.95 14.83 -10.65
N ALA A 255 14.65 15.30 -11.66
CA ALA A 255 15.75 14.57 -12.31
C ALA A 255 17.00 14.36 -11.42
N ASP A 256 17.21 15.23 -10.43
CA ASP A 256 18.30 15.09 -9.45
C ASP A 256 17.95 14.13 -8.30
N LEU A 257 16.69 13.73 -8.18
CA LEU A 257 16.15 12.92 -7.11
C LEU A 257 15.61 11.60 -7.68
N PRO A 258 16.42 10.54 -7.75
CA PRO A 258 15.88 9.22 -8.09
C PRO A 258 14.87 8.78 -7.04
N TYR A 259 13.85 8.02 -7.46
CA TYR A 259 12.90 7.48 -6.48
C TYR A 259 13.60 6.58 -5.47
N GLN A 260 13.04 6.55 -4.25
CA GLN A 260 13.58 5.77 -3.15
C GLN A 260 12.75 4.51 -2.92
N THR A 261 13.45 3.41 -2.60
CA THR A 261 12.85 2.16 -2.15
C THR A 261 13.24 1.90 -0.70
N PHE A 262 12.40 1.18 0.02
CA PHE A 262 12.60 0.87 1.44
C PHE A 262 12.77 -0.62 1.65
N ASP A 263 13.49 -0.99 2.72
CA ASP A 263 13.60 -2.39 3.13
C ASP A 263 12.20 -2.92 3.46
N ASN A 264 11.76 -3.86 2.65
CA ASN A 264 10.47 -4.55 2.82
C ASN A 264 10.72 -5.80 3.66
N GLY A 265 10.11 -5.88 4.84
CA GLY A 265 10.40 -6.99 5.74
C GLY A 265 9.68 -6.93 7.07
N ILE A 266 8.77 -5.97 7.28
CA ILE A 266 7.98 -5.90 8.50
C ILE A 266 6.75 -6.80 8.36
N VAL A 267 6.66 -7.82 9.21
CA VAL A 267 5.49 -8.68 9.35
C VAL A 267 4.62 -8.13 10.47
N THR A 268 3.37 -7.80 10.17
CA THR A 268 2.35 -7.42 11.16
C THR A 268 1.35 -8.55 11.31
N ILE A 269 1.25 -9.14 12.52
CA ILE A 269 0.35 -10.25 12.82
C ILE A 269 -0.84 -9.73 13.62
N ASN A 270 -2.06 -9.96 13.13
CA ASN A 270 -3.26 -9.72 13.92
C ASN A 270 -3.46 -10.89 14.89
N THR A 271 -3.42 -10.60 16.20
CA THR A 271 -3.49 -11.62 17.24
C THR A 271 -4.88 -12.22 17.41
N GLU A 272 -5.93 -11.45 17.13
CA GLU A 272 -7.32 -11.93 17.19
C GLU A 272 -7.61 -12.90 16.04
N SER A 273 -7.17 -12.57 14.82
CA SER A 273 -7.28 -13.48 13.67
C SER A 273 -6.38 -14.72 13.83
N CYS A 274 -5.19 -14.57 14.42
CA CYS A 274 -4.33 -15.69 14.76
C CYS A 274 -5.03 -16.67 15.71
N GLU A 275 -5.68 -16.16 16.77
CA GLU A 275 -6.46 -16.96 17.72
C GLU A 275 -7.69 -17.60 17.07
N ALA A 276 -8.47 -16.84 16.27
CA ALA A 276 -9.63 -17.34 15.56
C ALA A 276 -9.29 -18.49 14.58
N LEU A 277 -8.12 -18.43 13.95
CA LEU A 277 -7.58 -19.48 13.10
C LEU A 277 -7.05 -20.70 13.90
N GLY A 278 -7.05 -20.62 15.23
CA GLY A 278 -6.54 -21.69 16.11
C GLY A 278 -5.02 -21.84 16.06
N LEU A 279 -4.29 -20.80 15.69
CA LEU A 279 -2.85 -20.81 15.57
C LEU A 279 -2.19 -20.31 16.87
N ASP A 280 -1.04 -20.91 17.24
CA ASP A 280 -0.22 -20.44 18.34
C ASP A 280 0.71 -19.32 17.86
N LEU A 281 0.60 -18.15 18.46
CA LEU A 281 1.32 -16.94 18.03
C LEU A 281 2.85 -17.10 18.07
N ASP A 282 3.39 -17.81 19.08
CA ASP A 282 4.84 -18.00 19.18
C ASP A 282 5.33 -18.93 18.09
N THR A 283 4.56 -19.97 17.76
CA THR A 283 4.84 -20.87 16.63
C THR A 283 4.81 -20.10 15.31
N VAL A 284 3.83 -19.22 15.10
CA VAL A 284 3.74 -18.36 13.91
C VAL A 284 4.97 -17.45 13.80
N LYS A 285 5.33 -16.76 14.88
CA LYS A 285 6.53 -15.90 14.90
C LYS A 285 7.80 -16.64 14.55
N GLU A 286 8.01 -17.84 15.13
CA GLU A 286 9.20 -18.64 14.82
C GLU A 286 9.24 -19.08 13.35
N ALA A 287 8.09 -19.44 12.76
CA ALA A 287 8.00 -19.80 11.34
C ALA A 287 8.32 -18.63 10.40
N PHE A 288 7.97 -17.40 10.81
CA PHE A 288 8.13 -16.20 9.97
C PHE A 288 9.50 -15.54 10.04
N LYS A 289 10.25 -15.72 11.14
CA LYS A 289 11.59 -15.13 11.34
C LYS A 289 12.56 -15.23 10.15
N PRO A 290 12.62 -16.34 9.39
CA PRO A 290 13.54 -16.43 8.25
C PRO A 290 13.20 -15.52 7.08
N TYR A 291 11.98 -14.96 7.04
CA TYR A 291 11.43 -14.25 5.89
C TYR A 291 11.11 -12.77 6.17
N CYS A 292 11.46 -12.28 7.36
CA CYS A 292 11.21 -10.90 7.76
C CYS A 292 12.36 -10.32 8.58
N THR A 293 12.43 -9.00 8.66
CA THR A 293 13.40 -8.25 9.47
C THR A 293 12.82 -7.90 10.83
N GLU A 294 11.50 -7.72 10.90
CA GLU A 294 10.77 -7.35 12.11
C GLU A 294 9.40 -8.05 12.16
N ILE A 295 8.92 -8.32 13.37
CA ILE A 295 7.56 -8.83 13.62
C ILE A 295 6.87 -7.93 14.62
N VAL A 296 5.80 -7.32 14.19
CA VAL A 296 4.87 -6.49 14.98
C VAL A 296 3.59 -7.28 15.25
N VAL A 297 2.93 -7.04 16.36
CA VAL A 297 1.62 -7.63 16.67
C VAL A 297 0.60 -6.54 16.92
N VAL A 298 -0.60 -6.76 16.40
CA VAL A 298 -1.72 -5.81 16.49
C VAL A 298 -3.01 -6.54 16.86
N THR A 299 -4.04 -5.78 17.18
CA THR A 299 -5.44 -6.20 17.26
C THR A 299 -6.25 -5.47 16.20
N THR A 300 -7.43 -5.97 15.89
CA THR A 300 -8.32 -5.35 14.92
C THR A 300 -8.78 -3.97 15.40
N GLN A 301 -8.74 -2.99 14.51
CA GLN A 301 -9.17 -1.62 14.73
C GLN A 301 -10.23 -1.27 13.69
N GLU A 302 -11.35 -0.69 14.14
CA GLU A 302 -12.45 -0.29 13.27
C GLU A 302 -12.33 1.17 12.79
N ASN A 303 -11.47 1.96 13.43
CA ASN A 303 -11.28 3.40 13.14
C ASN A 303 -9.78 3.74 13.19
N PHE A 304 -9.33 4.58 12.25
CA PHE A 304 -7.96 5.08 12.13
C PHE A 304 -7.90 6.60 12.23
#